data_958dbfbfcd5826f556a4ba6699104625
#
_entry.id   958dbfbfcd5826f556a4ba6699104625
#
_cell.length_a   1.000
_cell.length_b   1.000
_cell.length_c   1.000
_cell.angle_alpha   90.00
_cell.angle_beta   90.00
_cell.angle_gamma   90.00
#
_symmetry.space_group_name_H-M   'P 1'
#
loop_
_entity.id
_entity.type
_entity.pdbx_description
1 polymer ?
#
loop_
_entity_poly.entity_id
_entity_poly.type
_entity_poly.pdbx_seq_one_letter_code
_entity_poly.pdbx_strand_id
1 'polypeptide(L)'
;MTRLPLAALALVACAGAAEREGTLRARVAFPPQDTVRFTAPATARLCGRPGALVAHGSSGGNGVLLWLRYGDSLASGDYPVLVRGDTASSHGAVVGVRFMTGALTHGTALDSGVVTVSRARDRVTARARGSGPEVGGARRARVEADFEALVIGGDTVPCRPMP
;
A
#
# COMPACT_ATOMS: atom_id res chain seq x y z
N MET A 1 52.99 34.19 -27.64
CA MET A 1 52.33 34.08 -26.33
C MET A 1 50.83 33.84 -26.57
N THR A 2 50.46 32.57 -26.63
CA THR A 2 49.10 32.16 -27.02
C THR A 2 48.34 31.78 -25.74
N ARG A 3 47.28 32.52 -25.41
CA ARG A 3 46.43 32.25 -24.22
C ARG A 3 45.30 31.29 -24.66
N LEU A 4 45.23 30.10 -24.05
CA LEU A 4 44.12 29.18 -24.16
C LEU A 4 42.98 29.64 -23.19
N PRO A 5 41.71 29.64 -23.63
CA PRO A 5 40.61 29.84 -22.72
C PRO A 5 40.24 28.52 -22.02
N LEU A 6 40.15 28.53 -20.68
CA LEU A 6 39.58 27.46 -19.90
C LEU A 6 38.03 27.45 -20.11
N ALA A 7 37.54 26.39 -20.74
CA ALA A 7 36.11 26.12 -20.80
C ALA A 7 35.69 25.47 -19.50
N ALA A 8 34.88 26.18 -18.69
CA ALA A 8 34.23 25.64 -17.49
C ALA A 8 33.08 24.74 -17.91
N LEU A 9 33.20 23.42 -17.69
CA LEU A 9 32.13 22.45 -17.84
C LEU A 9 31.18 22.61 -16.60
N ALA A 10 30.01 23.19 -16.81
CA ALA A 10 28.94 23.18 -15.83
C ALA A 10 28.27 21.82 -15.81
N LEU A 11 28.54 21.04 -14.78
CA LEU A 11 27.78 19.81 -14.46
C LEU A 11 26.38 20.21 -13.97
N VAL A 12 25.39 20.12 -14.85
CA VAL A 12 23.98 20.18 -14.47
C VAL A 12 23.65 18.87 -13.77
N ALA A 13 23.65 18.88 -12.45
CA ALA A 13 23.10 17.79 -11.64
C ALA A 13 21.58 17.77 -11.87
N CYS A 14 21.09 16.82 -12.64
CA CYS A 14 19.67 16.45 -12.67
C CYS A 14 19.33 15.89 -11.27
N ALA A 15 18.89 16.74 -10.36
CA ALA A 15 18.19 16.31 -9.16
C ALA A 15 16.86 15.70 -9.60
N GLY A 16 16.87 14.38 -9.82
CA GLY A 16 15.64 13.61 -10.00
C GLY A 16 14.74 13.92 -8.82
N ALA A 17 13.52 14.39 -9.07
CA ALA A 17 12.51 14.55 -8.05
C ALA A 17 12.35 13.19 -7.36
N ALA A 18 12.86 13.05 -6.14
CA ALA A 18 12.62 11.88 -5.34
C ALA A 18 11.11 11.78 -5.18
N GLU A 19 10.50 10.77 -5.77
CA GLU A 19 9.10 10.43 -5.51
C GLU A 19 8.95 10.38 -3.99
N ARG A 20 8.08 11.22 -3.46
CA ARG A 20 7.85 11.29 -2.02
C ARG A 20 7.10 10.03 -1.62
N GLU A 21 7.86 8.99 -1.31
CA GLU A 21 7.34 7.72 -0.85
C GLU A 21 6.81 7.88 0.57
N GLY A 22 5.63 7.29 0.82
CA GLY A 22 5.12 7.06 2.15
C GLY A 22 5.85 5.88 2.81
N THR A 23 5.41 5.52 3.99
CA THR A 23 5.95 4.39 4.75
C THR A 23 4.85 3.41 5.11
N LEU A 24 5.11 2.12 4.91
CA LEU A 24 4.31 1.02 5.45
C LEU A 24 5.00 0.46 6.69
N ARG A 25 4.24 0.33 7.79
CA ARG A 25 4.61 -0.49 8.95
C ARG A 25 3.55 -1.56 9.12
N ALA A 26 3.98 -2.81 9.21
CA ALA A 26 3.06 -3.92 9.33
C ALA A 26 3.48 -4.91 10.42
N ARG A 27 2.45 -5.47 11.07
CA ARG A 27 2.54 -6.56 12.02
C ARG A 27 1.56 -7.64 11.62
N VAL A 28 2.06 -8.85 11.43
CA VAL A 28 1.26 -10.04 11.11
C VAL A 28 1.45 -11.05 12.23
N ALA A 29 0.41 -11.29 12.99
CA ALA A 29 0.39 -12.36 14.00
C ALA A 29 -0.20 -13.62 13.38
N PHE A 30 0.58 -14.67 13.31
CA PHE A 30 0.27 -15.93 12.66
C PHE A 30 0.38 -17.08 13.66
N PRO A 31 -0.70 -17.46 14.33
CA PRO A 31 -0.68 -18.51 15.36
C PRO A 31 -0.14 -19.84 14.84
N PRO A 32 0.48 -20.68 15.70
CA PRO A 32 0.46 -20.51 17.15
C PRO A 32 1.51 -19.54 17.71
N GLN A 33 2.61 -19.25 17.03
CA GLN A 33 3.73 -18.54 17.67
C GLN A 33 4.38 -17.45 16.81
N ASP A 34 4.12 -17.38 15.51
CA ASP A 34 4.83 -16.47 14.62
C ASP A 34 4.24 -15.06 14.68
N THR A 35 5.10 -14.08 14.80
CA THR A 35 4.76 -12.67 14.59
C THR A 35 5.83 -12.04 13.72
N VAL A 36 5.42 -11.62 12.53
CA VAL A 36 6.28 -10.92 11.57
C VAL A 36 6.02 -9.42 11.67
N ARG A 37 7.09 -8.64 11.77
CA ARG A 37 7.04 -7.17 11.70
C ARG A 37 7.99 -6.71 10.61
N PHE A 38 7.54 -5.76 9.81
CA PHE A 38 8.38 -5.16 8.77
C PHE A 38 7.98 -3.72 8.49
N THR A 39 8.93 -2.98 7.95
CA THR A 39 8.76 -1.63 7.45
C THR A 39 9.22 -1.61 6.00
N ALA A 40 8.51 -0.87 5.16
CA ALA A 40 8.82 -0.74 3.74
C ALA A 40 8.48 0.66 3.24
N PRO A 41 9.14 1.14 2.18
CA PRO A 41 8.63 2.25 1.41
C PRO A 41 7.25 1.88 0.85
N ALA A 42 6.37 2.86 0.75
CA ALA A 42 5.00 2.66 0.28
C ALA A 42 4.61 3.71 -0.76
N THR A 43 3.90 3.26 -1.77
CA THR A 43 3.37 4.12 -2.83
C THR A 43 1.85 4.01 -2.89
N ALA A 44 1.22 5.05 -3.42
CA ALA A 44 -0.22 5.06 -3.65
C ALA A 44 -0.56 5.70 -4.99
N ARG A 45 -1.67 5.25 -5.57
CA ARG A 45 -2.23 5.82 -6.79
C ARG A 45 -3.75 5.85 -6.74
N LEU A 46 -4.33 6.86 -7.35
CA LEU A 46 -5.76 6.92 -7.56
C LEU A 46 -6.13 6.23 -8.87
N CYS A 47 -7.16 5.42 -8.80
CA CYS A 47 -7.76 4.78 -9.97
C CYS A 47 -8.99 5.60 -10.40
N GLY A 48 -9.20 5.70 -11.72
CA GLY A 48 -10.32 6.42 -12.28
C GLY A 48 -11.66 5.75 -11.96
N ARG A 49 -12.27 5.12 -12.94
CA ARG A 49 -13.58 4.44 -12.75
C ARG A 49 -13.39 2.93 -12.67
N PRO A 50 -13.90 2.24 -11.61
CA PRO A 50 -14.51 2.80 -10.39
C PRO A 50 -13.48 3.51 -9.50
N GLY A 51 -13.90 4.55 -8.75
CA GLY A 51 -13.03 5.32 -7.87
C GLY A 51 -12.38 4.43 -6.80
N ALA A 52 -11.05 4.30 -6.85
CA ALA A 52 -10.31 3.52 -5.87
C ALA A 52 -8.94 4.13 -5.57
N LEU A 53 -8.44 3.86 -4.37
CA LEU A 53 -7.05 4.08 -3.98
C LEU A 53 -6.36 2.73 -3.91
N VAL A 54 -5.26 2.59 -4.63
CA VAL A 54 -4.37 1.43 -4.50
C VAL A 54 -3.10 1.88 -3.82
N ALA A 55 -2.81 1.27 -2.66
CA ALA A 55 -1.56 1.50 -1.96
C ALA A 55 -0.83 0.16 -1.75
N HIS A 56 0.49 0.18 -1.87
CA HIS A 56 1.28 -0.99 -1.60
C HIS A 56 2.65 -0.61 -1.02
N GLY A 57 3.21 -1.52 -0.24
CA GLY A 57 4.59 -1.45 0.23
C GLY A 57 5.14 -2.85 0.40
N SER A 58 6.41 -3.04 0.09
CA SER A 58 7.06 -4.34 0.22
C SER A 58 8.55 -4.23 0.54
N SER A 59 9.05 -5.16 1.37
CA SER A 59 10.46 -5.28 1.73
C SER A 59 10.78 -6.70 2.18
N GLY A 60 11.89 -7.25 1.73
CA GLY A 60 12.39 -8.56 2.17
C GLY A 60 11.41 -9.72 1.99
N GLY A 61 10.64 -9.74 0.91
CA GLY A 61 9.62 -10.77 0.67
C GLY A 61 8.28 -10.53 1.38
N ASN A 62 8.21 -9.55 2.30
CA ASN A 62 6.99 -9.14 2.99
C ASN A 62 6.33 -7.98 2.26
N GLY A 63 5.01 -7.90 2.30
CA GLY A 63 4.31 -6.80 1.67
C GLY A 63 2.83 -6.75 1.99
N VAL A 64 2.25 -5.56 1.87
CA VAL A 64 0.81 -5.31 1.99
C VAL A 64 0.33 -4.58 0.74
N LEU A 65 -0.79 -5.04 0.22
CA LEU A 65 -1.54 -4.39 -0.83
C LEU A 65 -2.91 -4.00 -0.28
N LEU A 66 -3.24 -2.74 -0.38
CA LEU A 66 -4.53 -2.16 -0.05
C LEU A 66 -5.22 -1.69 -1.33
N TRP A 67 -6.42 -2.18 -1.58
CA TRP A 67 -7.33 -1.69 -2.61
C TRP A 67 -8.58 -1.14 -1.93
N LEU A 68 -8.72 0.16 -1.90
CA LEU A 68 -9.80 0.85 -1.20
C LEU A 68 -10.76 1.45 -2.23
N ARG A 69 -12.01 1.03 -2.20
CA ARG A 69 -13.10 1.56 -3.04
C ARG A 69 -13.81 2.67 -2.28
N TYR A 70 -14.01 3.80 -2.90
CA TYR A 70 -14.59 4.96 -2.22
C TYR A 70 -15.78 5.60 -2.97
N GLY A 71 -16.21 5.04 -4.09
CA GLY A 71 -17.30 5.62 -4.88
C GLY A 71 -16.88 6.91 -5.57
N ASP A 72 -17.52 8.02 -5.24
CA ASP A 72 -17.32 9.28 -5.94
C ASP A 72 -16.08 10.04 -5.49
N SER A 73 -15.77 10.03 -4.20
CA SER A 73 -14.62 10.74 -3.65
C SER A 73 -14.00 10.02 -2.47
N LEU A 74 -12.65 10.05 -2.40
CA LEU A 74 -11.92 9.53 -1.26
C LEU A 74 -12.10 10.45 -0.06
N ALA A 75 -12.86 10.01 0.93
CA ALA A 75 -13.11 10.71 2.18
C ALA A 75 -12.32 10.10 3.34
N SER A 76 -12.09 10.88 4.39
CA SER A 76 -11.65 10.33 5.68
C SER A 76 -12.78 9.56 6.32
N GLY A 77 -12.48 8.43 6.97
CA GLY A 77 -13.47 7.58 7.62
C GLY A 77 -13.08 6.11 7.62
N ASP A 78 -14.02 5.28 8.01
CA ASP A 78 -13.85 3.84 8.11
C ASP A 78 -14.42 3.13 6.88
N TYR A 79 -13.64 2.21 6.35
CA TYR A 79 -13.95 1.38 5.20
C TYR A 79 -13.94 -0.09 5.65
N PRO A 80 -15.09 -0.78 5.59
CA PRO A 80 -15.14 -2.19 5.97
C PRO A 80 -14.25 -3.03 5.06
N VAL A 81 -13.61 -4.04 5.62
CA VAL A 81 -12.88 -5.02 4.82
C VAL A 81 -13.87 -5.84 4.01
N LEU A 82 -13.64 -5.89 2.71
CA LEU A 82 -14.42 -6.68 1.75
C LEU A 82 -13.78 -8.05 1.58
N VAL A 83 -14.63 -9.08 1.48
CA VAL A 83 -14.15 -10.42 1.15
C VAL A 83 -13.55 -10.41 -0.26
N ARG A 84 -12.45 -11.14 -0.44
CA ARG A 84 -11.83 -11.28 -1.76
C ARG A 84 -12.85 -11.80 -2.78
N GLY A 85 -12.88 -11.14 -3.95
CA GLY A 85 -13.86 -11.46 -5.01
C GLY A 85 -15.18 -10.71 -4.90
N ASP A 86 -15.39 -9.88 -3.86
CA ASP A 86 -16.53 -8.96 -3.83
C ASP A 86 -16.40 -7.94 -4.97
N THR A 87 -17.29 -8.01 -5.93
CA THR A 87 -17.37 -7.08 -7.07
C THR A 87 -18.57 -6.14 -6.95
N ALA A 88 -19.47 -6.37 -6.01
CA ALA A 88 -20.72 -5.64 -5.88
C ALA A 88 -20.58 -4.38 -5.01
N SER A 89 -19.75 -4.43 -3.97
CA SER A 89 -19.59 -3.32 -3.04
C SER A 89 -18.79 -2.17 -3.67
N SER A 90 -19.37 -0.99 -3.70
CA SER A 90 -18.71 0.24 -4.18
C SER A 90 -17.89 0.95 -3.10
N HIS A 91 -18.04 0.56 -1.83
CA HIS A 91 -17.40 1.16 -0.67
C HIS A 91 -16.81 0.08 0.24
N GLY A 92 -15.52 0.18 0.56
CA GLY A 92 -14.81 -0.78 1.40
C GLY A 92 -13.38 -1.02 0.93
N ALA A 93 -12.69 -1.96 1.53
CA ALA A 93 -11.28 -2.23 1.26
C ALA A 93 -10.97 -3.71 1.12
N VAL A 94 -10.19 -4.08 0.13
CA VAL A 94 -9.56 -5.39 0.01
C VAL A 94 -8.11 -5.25 0.46
N VAL A 95 -7.68 -6.10 1.40
CA VAL A 95 -6.32 -6.08 1.95
C VAL A 95 -5.69 -7.46 1.75
N GLY A 96 -4.62 -7.48 0.97
CA GLY A 96 -3.79 -8.66 0.76
C GLY A 96 -2.43 -8.49 1.45
N VAL A 97 -1.95 -9.56 2.08
CA VAL A 97 -0.66 -9.55 2.78
C VAL A 97 0.15 -10.77 2.37
N ARG A 98 1.41 -10.55 2.06
CA ARG A 98 2.43 -11.58 1.90
C ARG A 98 3.47 -11.41 2.99
N PHE A 99 3.85 -12.51 3.64
CA PHE A 99 4.86 -12.48 4.70
C PHE A 99 5.67 -13.77 4.73
N MET A 100 6.86 -13.67 5.30
CA MET A 100 7.81 -14.78 5.40
C MET A 100 7.92 -15.25 6.86
N THR A 101 7.92 -16.58 7.06
CA THR A 101 8.35 -17.20 8.32
C THR A 101 9.52 -18.12 8.02
N GLY A 102 10.73 -17.67 8.36
CA GLY A 102 11.96 -18.31 7.87
C GLY A 102 12.03 -18.29 6.34
N ALA A 103 12.16 -19.46 5.72
CA ALA A 103 12.21 -19.61 4.26
C ALA A 103 10.82 -19.79 3.60
N LEU A 104 9.75 -19.86 4.39
CA LEU A 104 8.40 -20.10 3.90
C LEU A 104 7.67 -18.79 3.61
N THR A 105 7.03 -18.71 2.44
CA THR A 105 6.18 -17.59 2.05
C THR A 105 4.72 -17.93 2.37
N HIS A 106 4.05 -17.01 3.04
CA HIS A 106 2.64 -17.08 3.36
C HIS A 106 1.88 -15.93 2.69
N GLY A 107 0.64 -16.19 2.34
CA GLY A 107 -0.29 -15.18 1.83
C GLY A 107 -1.57 -15.20 2.65
N THR A 108 -2.15 -14.04 2.92
CA THR A 108 -3.49 -13.91 3.50
C THR A 108 -4.24 -12.77 2.82
N ALA A 109 -5.53 -12.95 2.63
CA ALA A 109 -6.45 -11.86 2.31
C ALA A 109 -7.37 -11.69 3.50
N LEU A 110 -7.52 -10.45 3.96
CA LEU A 110 -8.45 -10.18 5.05
C LEU A 110 -9.88 -10.43 4.59
N ASP A 111 -10.69 -11.06 5.44
CA ASP A 111 -12.13 -11.27 5.27
C ASP A 111 -12.95 -10.58 6.35
N SER A 112 -12.28 -9.95 7.31
CA SER A 112 -12.90 -9.22 8.41
C SER A 112 -12.00 -8.11 8.90
N GLY A 113 -12.59 -7.02 9.37
CA GLY A 113 -11.88 -5.87 9.91
C GLY A 113 -12.29 -4.55 9.30
N VAL A 114 -11.44 -3.55 9.47
CA VAL A 114 -11.68 -2.17 9.03
C VAL A 114 -10.38 -1.53 8.55
N VAL A 115 -10.51 -0.63 7.59
CA VAL A 115 -9.45 0.29 7.16
C VAL A 115 -9.90 1.71 7.50
N THR A 116 -9.23 2.35 8.44
CA THR A 116 -9.45 3.76 8.77
C THR A 116 -8.58 4.63 7.90
N VAL A 117 -9.16 5.58 7.21
CA VAL A 117 -8.47 6.52 6.31
C VAL A 117 -8.52 7.92 6.88
N SER A 118 -7.41 8.62 6.83
CA SER A 118 -7.31 10.06 7.04
C SER A 118 -6.68 10.70 5.81
N ARG A 119 -7.38 11.68 5.24
CA ARG A 119 -6.90 12.43 4.07
C ARG A 119 -6.66 13.88 4.45
N ALA A 120 -5.49 14.39 4.11
CA ALA A 120 -5.11 15.79 4.27
C ALA A 120 -4.48 16.31 2.97
N ARG A 121 -5.26 17.02 2.17
CA ARG A 121 -4.85 17.54 0.84
C ARG A 121 -4.43 16.41 -0.10
N ASP A 122 -3.14 16.36 -0.46
CA ASP A 122 -2.49 15.38 -1.32
C ASP A 122 -1.92 14.17 -0.57
N ARG A 123 -2.18 14.07 0.74
CA ARG A 123 -1.66 12.99 1.59
C ARG A 123 -2.76 12.14 2.16
N VAL A 124 -2.48 10.85 2.23
CA VAL A 124 -3.36 9.85 2.83
C VAL A 124 -2.58 9.03 3.86
N THR A 125 -3.21 8.79 4.98
CA THR A 125 -2.82 7.77 5.95
C THR A 125 -3.92 6.72 5.98
N ALA A 126 -3.56 5.44 5.91
CA ALA A 126 -4.52 4.35 5.99
C ALA A 126 -4.06 3.32 7.02
N ARG A 127 -4.96 2.91 7.91
CA ARG A 127 -4.70 1.91 8.95
C ARG A 127 -5.61 0.73 8.76
N ALA A 128 -5.06 -0.40 8.36
CA ALA A 128 -5.78 -1.66 8.24
C ALA A 128 -5.64 -2.49 9.52
N ARG A 129 -6.76 -2.96 10.04
CA ARG A 129 -6.86 -3.87 11.19
C ARG A 129 -7.85 -4.96 10.86
N GLY A 130 -7.41 -6.21 10.91
CA GLY A 130 -8.31 -7.31 10.57
C GLY A 130 -7.68 -8.68 10.65
N SER A 131 -8.41 -9.66 10.18
CA SER A 131 -7.93 -11.03 10.06
C SER A 131 -8.39 -11.67 8.77
N GLY A 132 -7.69 -12.73 8.36
CA GLY A 132 -8.05 -13.49 7.18
C GLY A 132 -7.40 -14.86 7.15
N PRO A 133 -7.94 -15.80 6.37
CA PRO A 133 -7.37 -17.12 6.21
C PRO A 133 -6.05 -17.06 5.45
N GLU A 134 -5.16 -17.97 5.76
CA GLU A 134 -3.98 -18.26 4.95
C GLU A 134 -4.42 -18.82 3.59
N VAL A 135 -3.84 -18.32 2.51
CA VAL A 135 -4.11 -18.84 1.17
C VAL A 135 -3.56 -20.25 1.05
N GLY A 136 -4.43 -21.22 0.80
CA GLY A 136 -4.07 -22.64 0.72
C GLY A 136 -3.82 -23.32 2.07
N GLY A 137 -4.11 -22.64 3.17
CA GLY A 137 -3.95 -23.19 4.54
C GLY A 137 -5.21 -23.06 5.39
N ALA A 138 -5.18 -23.68 6.57
CA ALA A 138 -6.30 -23.66 7.53
C ALA A 138 -6.13 -22.57 8.61
N ARG A 139 -4.97 -21.95 8.71
CA ARG A 139 -4.66 -20.96 9.75
C ARG A 139 -5.18 -19.57 9.36
N ARG A 140 -5.38 -18.75 10.38
CA ARG A 140 -5.77 -17.34 10.17
C ARG A 140 -4.69 -16.41 10.71
N ALA A 141 -4.39 -15.39 9.94
CA ALA A 141 -3.51 -14.31 10.37
C ALA A 141 -4.32 -13.12 10.90
N ARG A 142 -3.79 -12.46 11.92
CA ARG A 142 -4.22 -11.11 12.34
C ARG A 142 -3.23 -10.09 11.79
N VAL A 143 -3.74 -9.06 11.17
CA VAL A 143 -2.94 -8.05 10.48
C VAL A 143 -3.22 -6.67 11.03
N GLU A 144 -2.16 -5.95 11.27
CA GLU A 144 -2.13 -4.52 11.52
C GLU A 144 -1.15 -3.92 10.50
N ALA A 145 -1.63 -2.98 9.68
CA ALA A 145 -0.80 -2.33 8.67
C ALA A 145 -1.11 -0.84 8.64
N ASP A 146 -0.08 -0.04 8.84
CA ASP A 146 -0.15 1.42 8.84
C ASP A 146 0.61 1.96 7.62
N PHE A 147 -0.12 2.55 6.69
CA PHE A 147 0.43 3.33 5.61
C PHE A 147 0.45 4.80 6.04
N GLU A 148 1.63 5.38 6.11
CA GLU A 148 1.83 6.75 6.57
C GLU A 148 2.29 7.65 5.43
N ALA A 149 1.76 8.86 5.38
CA ALA A 149 2.19 9.93 4.48
C ALA A 149 2.19 9.56 2.99
N LEU A 150 1.30 8.66 2.55
CA LEU A 150 1.14 8.33 1.14
C LEU A 150 0.82 9.60 0.34
N VAL A 151 1.63 9.90 -0.65
CA VAL A 151 1.35 11.01 -1.58
C VAL A 151 0.44 10.49 -2.69
N ILE A 152 -0.71 11.14 -2.87
CA ILE A 152 -1.61 10.87 -3.97
C ILE A 152 -1.49 11.98 -5.00
N GLY A 153 -1.05 11.65 -6.21
CA GLY A 153 -1.05 12.59 -7.33
C GLY A 153 -2.48 12.99 -7.72
N GLY A 154 -2.63 14.14 -8.41
CA GLY A 154 -3.92 14.56 -8.95
C GLY A 154 -4.41 13.71 -10.12
N ASP A 155 -3.52 12.97 -10.76
CA ASP A 155 -3.84 12.15 -11.92
C ASP A 155 -4.37 10.78 -11.52
N THR A 156 -5.46 10.38 -12.18
CA THR A 156 -6.00 9.03 -12.05
C THR A 156 -5.47 8.14 -13.17
N VAL A 157 -5.15 6.90 -12.84
CA VAL A 157 -4.73 5.90 -13.81
C VAL A 157 -5.82 4.83 -14.00
N PRO A 158 -5.88 4.17 -15.17
CA PRO A 158 -6.75 3.02 -15.31
C PRO A 158 -6.21 1.88 -14.44
N CYS A 159 -7.02 1.41 -13.51
CA CYS A 159 -6.70 0.24 -12.70
C CYS A 159 -7.62 -0.91 -13.08
N ARG A 160 -7.06 -2.09 -13.24
CA ARG A 160 -7.89 -3.30 -13.36
C ARG A 160 -8.33 -3.72 -11.96
N PRO A 161 -9.60 -4.08 -11.76
CA PRO A 161 -10.04 -4.70 -10.51
C PRO A 161 -9.18 -5.92 -10.22
N MET A 162 -8.81 -6.12 -8.96
CA MET A 162 -8.19 -7.38 -8.56
C MET A 162 -9.24 -8.49 -8.62
N PRO A 163 -8.89 -9.65 -9.19
CA PRO A 163 -9.76 -10.81 -9.23
C PRO A 163 -10.06 -11.40 -7.85
#